data_d2694973f6a388b89373a9463606e5e1
#
_entry.id   d2694973f6a388b89373a9463606e5e1
#
_cell.length_a   1.000
_cell.length_b   1.000
_cell.length_c   1.000
_cell.angle_alpha   90.00
_cell.angle_beta   90.00
_cell.angle_gamma   90.00
#
_symmetry.space_group_name_H-M   'P 1'
#
loop_
_entity.id
_entity.type
_entity.pdbx_description
1 polymer ?
#
loop_
_entity_poly.entity_id
_entity_poly.type
_entity_poly.pdbx_seq_one_letter_code
_entity_poly.pdbx_strand_id
1 'polypeptide(L)'
;MEKVKERITHYSLYVTALLKWLAVGALVGGVGGFVGALFHLGVDCATNVRLAHPWILYLLPLGGVVIALLYRLCRLEGAGTNAVIESVHFGKKIPTLLMPLIFVSTVITHLCGGSAGREGAALQIGGGIGYRTGTLLRLGEKDLPLATLCGMAGVFSALFGTPLTATIFALEVISVGVLYYAGLLPCITAALTGYYIALLMGVEPTRFTVAMPALAWPTLGLVAVLAVGCALVSILFCRGLHITEHLAARVLKEPFLRAAAGGCVIVAATLLLGTTDYNGAGMDVVARALSGQADPWAWLLKLAFTAVTIGCGFKGGEVVPSFFVGATFGCVFGGLLGLPPAFAAAIGLVSVFCGAVNCPIASVILSIELFGSGGLVYFAAACALSYLLSGYCGLYSSQTILYSKLKAEFINVHTHE
;
A
#
# COMPACT_ATOMS: atom_id res chain seq x y z
N MET A 1 29.30 -40.97 -19.05
CA MET A 1 29.93 -40.15 -17.99
C MET A 1 29.63 -38.67 -18.17
N GLU A 2 29.78 -38.11 -19.35
CA GLU A 2 29.53 -36.68 -19.65
C GLU A 2 28.11 -36.21 -19.31
N LYS A 3 27.05 -36.90 -19.76
CA LYS A 3 25.65 -36.62 -19.42
C LYS A 3 25.34 -36.68 -17.91
N VAL A 4 26.04 -37.51 -17.15
CA VAL A 4 25.88 -37.59 -15.69
C VAL A 4 26.51 -36.36 -15.02
N LYS A 5 27.70 -35.97 -15.50
CA LYS A 5 28.42 -34.78 -15.03
C LYS A 5 27.64 -33.49 -15.33
N GLU A 6 27.07 -33.37 -16.53
CA GLU A 6 26.17 -32.26 -16.89
C GLU A 6 24.94 -32.19 -15.97
N ARG A 7 24.28 -33.32 -15.71
CA ARG A 7 23.14 -33.36 -14.78
C ARG A 7 23.52 -32.95 -13.35
N ILE A 8 24.64 -33.45 -12.83
CA ILE A 8 25.12 -33.09 -11.49
C ILE A 8 25.44 -31.61 -11.43
N THR A 9 26.09 -31.03 -12.44
CA THR A 9 26.38 -29.60 -12.50
C THR A 9 25.09 -28.79 -12.58
N HIS A 10 24.10 -29.24 -13.34
CA HIS A 10 22.80 -28.58 -13.45
C HIS A 10 22.06 -28.56 -12.10
N TYR A 11 21.97 -29.69 -11.41
CA TYR A 11 21.34 -29.75 -10.08
C TYR A 11 22.09 -28.92 -9.04
N SER A 12 23.41 -28.85 -9.09
CA SER A 12 24.22 -28.03 -8.17
C SER A 12 23.92 -26.54 -8.33
N LEU A 13 23.62 -26.06 -9.55
CA LEU A 13 23.23 -24.69 -9.82
C LEU A 13 21.88 -24.36 -9.16
N TYR A 14 20.89 -25.26 -9.24
CA TYR A 14 19.58 -25.03 -8.56
C TYR A 14 19.73 -24.98 -7.04
N VAL A 15 20.52 -25.91 -6.45
CA VAL A 15 20.75 -25.93 -5.01
C VAL A 15 21.46 -24.65 -4.56
N THR A 16 22.48 -24.22 -5.30
CA THR A 16 23.20 -22.98 -4.99
C THR A 16 22.31 -21.76 -5.09
N ALA A 17 21.48 -21.67 -6.13
CA ALA A 17 20.50 -20.58 -6.29
C ALA A 17 19.45 -20.60 -5.17
N LEU A 18 18.94 -21.78 -4.80
CA LEU A 18 18.01 -21.95 -3.69
C LEU A 18 18.60 -21.43 -2.38
N LEU A 19 19.77 -21.90 -1.99
CA LEU A 19 20.43 -21.51 -0.75
C LEU A 19 20.78 -20.02 -0.73
N LYS A 20 21.25 -19.47 -1.87
CA LYS A 20 21.52 -18.05 -2.03
C LYS A 20 20.26 -17.23 -1.74
N TRP A 21 19.14 -17.55 -2.40
CA TRP A 21 17.93 -16.75 -2.29
C TRP A 21 17.18 -16.95 -0.96
N LEU A 22 17.28 -18.11 -0.33
CA LEU A 22 16.82 -18.31 1.06
C LEU A 22 17.63 -17.44 2.03
N ALA A 23 18.97 -17.42 1.91
CA ALA A 23 19.82 -16.61 2.77
C ALA A 23 19.60 -15.11 2.56
N VAL A 24 19.54 -14.63 1.31
CA VAL A 24 19.29 -13.23 0.99
C VAL A 24 17.88 -12.82 1.45
N GLY A 25 16.86 -13.64 1.16
CA GLY A 25 15.49 -13.38 1.59
C GLY A 25 15.36 -13.30 3.11
N ALA A 26 15.96 -14.24 3.84
CA ALA A 26 15.96 -14.24 5.30
C ALA A 26 16.68 -13.01 5.89
N LEU A 27 17.85 -12.64 5.35
CA LEU A 27 18.60 -11.48 5.81
C LEU A 27 17.85 -10.18 5.54
N VAL A 28 17.37 -9.98 4.30
CA VAL A 28 16.62 -8.79 3.92
C VAL A 28 15.30 -8.71 4.69
N GLY A 29 14.59 -9.85 4.81
CA GLY A 29 13.36 -9.95 5.61
C GLY A 29 13.61 -9.70 7.10
N GLY A 30 14.76 -10.16 7.63
CA GLY A 30 15.16 -9.93 9.02
C GLY A 30 15.34 -8.45 9.32
N VAL A 31 16.17 -7.77 8.52
CA VAL A 31 16.40 -6.32 8.67
C VAL A 31 15.10 -5.54 8.37
N GLY A 32 14.39 -5.91 7.30
CA GLY A 32 13.12 -5.30 6.90
C GLY A 32 12.04 -5.47 7.97
N GLY A 33 11.93 -6.67 8.55
CA GLY A 33 10.99 -6.97 9.64
C GLY A 33 11.24 -6.14 10.89
N PHE A 34 12.51 -6.03 11.29
CA PHE A 34 12.89 -5.21 12.44
C PHE A 34 12.57 -3.72 12.22
N VAL A 35 13.01 -3.15 11.07
CA VAL A 35 12.75 -1.74 10.77
C VAL A 35 11.25 -1.50 10.54
N GLY A 36 10.54 -2.43 9.89
CA GLY A 36 9.10 -2.38 9.69
C GLY A 36 8.32 -2.37 11.00
N ALA A 37 8.69 -3.24 11.94
CA ALA A 37 8.09 -3.27 13.27
C ALA A 37 8.35 -1.97 14.05
N LEU A 38 9.58 -1.44 14.03
CA LEU A 38 9.89 -0.12 14.60
C LEU A 38 9.06 1.00 13.97
N PHE A 39 8.88 0.96 12.67
CA PHE A 39 8.07 1.93 11.96
C PHE A 39 6.59 1.84 12.34
N HIS A 40 6.05 0.62 12.46
CA HIS A 40 4.71 0.37 12.96
C HIS A 40 4.52 0.98 14.34
N LEU A 41 5.36 0.58 15.31
CA LEU A 41 5.31 1.06 16.69
C LEU A 41 5.51 2.59 16.79
N GLY A 42 6.38 3.16 15.95
CA GLY A 42 6.61 4.60 15.88
C GLY A 42 5.37 5.38 15.40
N VAL A 43 4.68 4.89 14.38
CA VAL A 43 3.43 5.50 13.87
C VAL A 43 2.29 5.33 14.88
N ASP A 44 2.18 4.18 15.52
CA ASP A 44 1.15 3.92 16.54
C ASP A 44 1.38 4.77 17.78
N CYS A 45 2.63 4.90 18.25
CA CYS A 45 3.00 5.80 19.34
C CYS A 45 2.64 7.26 18.99
N ALA A 46 3.00 7.73 17.79
CA ALA A 46 2.67 9.07 17.34
C ALA A 46 1.16 9.33 17.29
N THR A 47 0.39 8.33 16.83
CA THR A 47 -1.08 8.39 16.79
C THR A 47 -1.67 8.46 18.20
N ASN A 48 -1.19 7.63 19.12
CA ASN A 48 -1.65 7.60 20.52
C ASN A 48 -1.33 8.93 21.24
N VAL A 49 -0.13 9.49 21.02
CA VAL A 49 0.25 10.81 21.57
C VAL A 49 -0.69 11.91 21.05
N ARG A 50 -1.01 11.89 19.77
CA ARG A 50 -1.98 12.86 19.19
C ARG A 50 -3.37 12.69 19.79
N LEU A 51 -3.86 11.46 19.96
CA LEU A 51 -5.17 11.19 20.56
C LEU A 51 -5.23 11.63 22.02
N ALA A 52 -4.14 11.45 22.78
CA ALA A 52 -4.03 11.93 24.15
C ALA A 52 -3.91 13.46 24.24
N HIS A 53 -3.42 14.12 23.17
CA HIS A 53 -3.15 15.56 23.13
C HIS A 53 -3.74 16.19 21.87
N PRO A 54 -5.07 16.42 21.80
CA PRO A 54 -5.76 16.88 20.59
C PRO A 54 -5.23 18.21 20.02
N TRP A 55 -4.60 19.05 20.86
CA TRP A 55 -3.99 20.32 20.44
C TRP A 55 -2.85 20.14 19.43
N ILE A 56 -2.22 18.94 19.37
CA ILE A 56 -1.14 18.63 18.40
C ILE A 56 -1.62 18.77 16.96
N LEU A 57 -2.92 18.60 16.71
CA LEU A 57 -3.52 18.83 15.41
C LEU A 57 -3.21 20.22 14.83
N TYR A 58 -3.17 21.25 15.69
CA TYR A 58 -2.84 22.62 15.27
C TYR A 58 -1.39 22.79 14.80
N LEU A 59 -0.52 21.83 15.10
CA LEU A 59 0.87 21.79 14.62
C LEU A 59 0.99 21.18 13.20
N LEU A 60 -0.09 20.70 12.60
CA LEU A 60 -0.03 20.08 11.26
C LEU A 60 0.61 20.99 10.21
N PRO A 61 0.28 22.31 10.11
CA PRO A 61 0.96 23.19 9.17
C PRO A 61 2.47 23.26 9.38
N LEU A 62 2.91 23.33 10.63
CA LEU A 62 4.33 23.33 11.00
C LEU A 62 4.99 22.00 10.66
N GLY A 63 4.32 20.87 10.96
CA GLY A 63 4.79 19.53 10.60
C GLY A 63 5.05 19.39 9.10
N GLY A 64 4.14 19.93 8.27
CA GLY A 64 4.32 19.97 6.82
C GLY A 64 5.55 20.76 6.38
N VAL A 65 5.78 21.94 6.98
CA VAL A 65 6.99 22.74 6.72
C VAL A 65 8.26 22.00 7.11
N VAL A 66 8.26 21.31 8.27
CA VAL A 66 9.40 20.49 8.73
C VAL A 66 9.67 19.37 7.74
N ILE A 67 8.64 18.66 7.27
CA ILE A 67 8.79 17.60 6.25
C ILE A 67 9.41 18.17 4.97
N ALA A 68 8.88 19.28 4.46
CA ALA A 68 9.42 19.93 3.26
C ALA A 68 10.89 20.35 3.44
N LEU A 69 11.25 20.87 4.62
CA LEU A 69 12.62 21.23 4.96
C LEU A 69 13.55 20.02 4.96
N LEU A 70 13.14 18.91 5.58
CA LEU A 70 13.92 17.67 5.61
C LEU A 70 14.20 17.14 4.22
N TYR A 71 13.18 17.11 3.32
CA TYR A 71 13.35 16.69 1.93
C TYR A 71 14.28 17.61 1.13
N ARG A 72 14.19 18.92 1.35
CA ARG A 72 15.07 19.92 0.72
C ARG A 72 16.53 19.79 1.19
N LEU A 73 16.75 19.62 2.49
CA LEU A 73 18.09 19.42 3.05
C LEU A 73 18.75 18.14 2.53
N CYS A 74 17.98 17.07 2.37
CA CYS A 74 18.44 15.80 1.82
C CYS A 74 18.54 15.79 0.30
N ARG A 75 18.07 16.84 -0.41
CA ARG A 75 17.98 16.92 -1.88
C ARG A 75 17.20 15.75 -2.49
N LEU A 76 16.11 15.35 -1.84
CA LEU A 76 15.25 14.25 -2.24
C LEU A 76 13.82 14.71 -2.56
N GLU A 77 13.68 15.97 -2.98
CA GLU A 77 12.39 16.54 -3.39
C GLU A 77 11.80 15.69 -4.53
N GLY A 78 10.53 15.30 -4.39
CA GLY A 78 9.85 14.45 -5.37
C GLY A 78 10.14 12.94 -5.26
N ALA A 79 11.08 12.50 -4.40
CA ALA A 79 11.31 11.08 -4.20
C ALA A 79 10.12 10.44 -3.43
N GLY A 80 9.67 9.28 -3.94
CA GLY A 80 8.52 8.56 -3.40
C GLY A 80 8.53 7.09 -3.82
N THR A 81 7.37 6.43 -3.74
CA THR A 81 7.20 5.00 -4.10
C THR A 81 7.58 4.74 -5.56
N ASN A 82 7.31 5.69 -6.47
CA ASN A 82 7.69 5.60 -7.87
C ASN A 82 9.20 5.41 -8.07
N ALA A 83 10.06 6.04 -7.25
CA ALA A 83 11.50 5.86 -7.34
C ALA A 83 11.95 4.41 -7.02
N VAL A 84 11.22 3.71 -6.15
CA VAL A 84 11.49 2.29 -5.85
C VAL A 84 11.05 1.41 -7.02
N ILE A 85 9.87 1.66 -7.60
CA ILE A 85 9.38 0.95 -8.78
C ILE A 85 10.36 1.11 -9.95
N GLU A 86 10.80 2.33 -10.21
CA GLU A 86 11.81 2.62 -11.24
C GLU A 86 13.16 1.95 -10.98
N SER A 87 13.55 1.78 -9.72
CA SER A 87 14.77 1.04 -9.38
C SER A 87 14.68 -0.42 -9.79
N VAL A 88 13.51 -1.04 -9.64
CA VAL A 88 13.28 -2.43 -10.06
C VAL A 88 13.27 -2.56 -11.58
N HIS A 89 12.66 -1.60 -12.29
CA HIS A 89 12.55 -1.64 -13.76
C HIS A 89 13.85 -1.28 -14.48
N PHE A 90 14.50 -0.21 -14.02
CA PHE A 90 15.58 0.44 -14.77
C PHE A 90 16.93 0.39 -14.05
N GLY A 91 17.02 -0.31 -12.92
CA GLY A 91 18.26 -0.38 -12.12
C GLY A 91 18.68 0.96 -11.51
N LYS A 92 17.77 1.95 -11.42
CA LYS A 92 18.07 3.25 -10.81
C LYS A 92 18.45 3.07 -9.34
N LYS A 93 19.45 3.83 -8.88
CA LYS A 93 19.92 3.77 -7.49
C LYS A 93 18.86 4.36 -6.55
N ILE A 94 18.57 3.65 -5.47
CA ILE A 94 17.74 4.18 -4.38
C ILE A 94 18.64 4.92 -3.40
N PRO A 95 18.40 6.24 -3.16
CA PRO A 95 19.17 7.00 -2.18
C PRO A 95 19.00 6.43 -0.76
N THR A 96 20.08 6.16 -0.06
CA THR A 96 20.05 5.57 1.30
C THR A 96 19.30 6.45 2.29
N LEU A 97 19.39 7.77 2.14
CA LEU A 97 18.71 8.74 3.01
C LEU A 97 17.19 8.74 2.84
N LEU A 98 16.67 8.14 1.75
CA LEU A 98 15.21 8.06 1.54
C LEU A 98 14.52 7.26 2.66
N MET A 99 15.16 6.18 3.13
CA MET A 99 14.58 5.31 4.17
C MET A 99 14.32 6.03 5.50
N PRO A 100 15.34 6.63 6.17
CA PRO A 100 15.09 7.36 7.41
C PRO A 100 14.22 8.60 7.20
N LEU A 101 14.33 9.24 6.04
CA LEU A 101 13.57 10.44 5.71
C LEU A 101 12.07 10.15 5.62
N ILE A 102 11.67 9.12 4.87
CA ILE A 102 10.26 8.74 4.76
C ILE A 102 9.72 8.21 6.10
N PHE A 103 10.53 7.48 6.87
CA PHE A 103 10.18 7.01 8.20
C PHE A 103 9.79 8.19 9.11
N VAL A 104 10.71 9.14 9.30
CA VAL A 104 10.49 10.32 10.16
C VAL A 104 9.34 11.18 9.65
N SER A 105 9.29 11.43 8.36
CA SER A 105 8.25 12.26 7.76
C SER A 105 6.85 11.66 7.90
N THR A 106 6.71 10.33 7.76
CA THR A 106 5.42 9.66 7.97
C THR A 106 5.01 9.69 9.45
N VAL A 107 5.95 9.51 10.38
CA VAL A 107 5.68 9.63 11.82
C VAL A 107 5.21 11.06 12.15
N ILE A 108 5.85 12.10 11.59
CA ILE A 108 5.42 13.51 11.78
C ILE A 108 4.01 13.72 11.22
N THR A 109 3.70 13.18 10.02
CA THR A 109 2.36 13.28 9.41
C THR A 109 1.30 12.69 10.34
N HIS A 110 1.52 11.50 10.90
CA HIS A 110 0.58 10.84 11.80
C HIS A 110 0.48 11.53 13.16
N LEU A 111 1.60 12.00 13.71
CA LEU A 111 1.65 12.77 14.95
C LEU A 111 0.79 14.04 14.84
N CYS A 112 0.94 14.79 13.77
CA CYS A 112 0.22 16.03 13.58
C CYS A 112 -1.21 15.85 13.02
N GLY A 113 -1.63 14.63 12.64
CA GLY A 113 -2.99 14.34 12.20
C GLY A 113 -3.24 14.51 10.72
N GLY A 114 -2.22 14.45 9.88
CA GLY A 114 -2.39 14.35 8.43
C GLY A 114 -3.08 13.04 8.04
N SER A 115 -3.93 13.07 7.03
CA SER A 115 -4.69 11.91 6.54
C SER A 115 -3.85 11.08 5.57
N ALA A 116 -3.21 10.04 6.07
CA ALA A 116 -2.37 9.14 5.28
C ALA A 116 -2.29 7.76 5.93
N GLY A 117 -1.94 6.75 5.15
CA GLY A 117 -1.51 5.44 5.62
C GLY A 117 0.00 5.38 5.84
N ARG A 118 0.51 4.19 6.05
CA ARG A 118 1.94 3.92 6.29
C ARG A 118 2.56 2.99 5.24
N GLU A 119 1.76 2.42 4.37
CA GLU A 119 2.15 1.31 3.49
C GLU A 119 2.99 1.76 2.29
N GLY A 120 2.66 2.89 1.68
CA GLY A 120 3.51 3.49 0.65
C GLY A 120 4.91 3.82 1.18
N ALA A 121 4.98 4.31 2.43
CA ALA A 121 6.25 4.50 3.13
C ALA A 121 6.96 3.17 3.39
N ALA A 122 6.22 2.11 3.75
CA ALA A 122 6.78 0.77 3.94
C ALA A 122 7.44 0.22 2.67
N LEU A 123 6.82 0.41 1.50
CA LEU A 123 7.41 0.01 0.22
C LEU A 123 8.73 0.76 -0.06
N GLN A 124 8.80 2.05 0.29
CA GLN A 124 10.01 2.85 0.14
C GLN A 124 11.12 2.40 1.09
N ILE A 125 10.78 2.20 2.38
CA ILE A 125 11.72 1.70 3.39
C ILE A 125 12.22 0.30 2.98
N GLY A 126 11.29 -0.60 2.65
CA GLY A 126 11.58 -1.97 2.27
C GLY A 126 12.44 -2.06 1.02
N GLY A 127 12.03 -1.38 -0.05
CA GLY A 127 12.81 -1.34 -1.28
C GLY A 127 14.22 -0.80 -1.07
N GLY A 128 14.36 0.27 -0.27
CA GLY A 128 15.65 0.82 0.11
C GLY A 128 16.52 -0.16 0.90
N ILE A 129 15.95 -0.88 1.89
CA ILE A 129 16.65 -1.92 2.66
C ILE A 129 17.10 -3.05 1.73
N GLY A 130 16.21 -3.56 0.89
CA GLY A 130 16.53 -4.65 -0.05
C GLY A 130 17.65 -4.24 -1.02
N TYR A 131 17.52 -3.06 -1.64
CA TYR A 131 18.54 -2.51 -2.53
C TYR A 131 19.88 -2.35 -1.83
N ARG A 132 19.91 -1.76 -0.63
CA ARG A 132 21.16 -1.53 0.12
C ARG A 132 21.80 -2.82 0.58
N THR A 133 21.02 -3.76 1.11
CA THR A 133 21.51 -5.09 1.52
C THR A 133 22.07 -5.84 0.32
N GLY A 134 21.38 -5.83 -0.83
CA GLY A 134 21.87 -6.42 -2.06
C GLY A 134 23.20 -5.82 -2.53
N THR A 135 23.33 -4.49 -2.44
CA THR A 135 24.59 -3.79 -2.77
C THR A 135 25.72 -4.18 -1.82
N LEU A 136 25.46 -4.28 -0.51
CA LEU A 136 26.45 -4.70 0.50
C LEU A 136 26.91 -6.14 0.29
N LEU A 137 26.00 -7.03 -0.12
CA LEU A 137 26.29 -8.40 -0.47
C LEU A 137 26.95 -8.54 -1.85
N ARG A 138 27.18 -7.43 -2.56
CA ARG A 138 27.75 -7.38 -3.90
C ARG A 138 26.98 -8.24 -4.91
N LEU A 139 25.65 -8.22 -4.81
CA LEU A 139 24.81 -8.91 -5.79
C LEU A 139 24.97 -8.25 -7.16
N GLY A 140 24.90 -9.07 -8.21
CA GLY A 140 24.95 -8.58 -9.60
C GLY A 140 23.75 -7.66 -9.94
N GLU A 141 23.91 -6.87 -10.98
CA GLU A 141 22.88 -5.90 -11.41
C GLU A 141 21.51 -6.54 -11.66
N LYS A 142 21.48 -7.79 -12.14
CA LYS A 142 20.25 -8.56 -12.36
C LYS A 142 19.60 -9.10 -11.09
N ASP A 143 20.35 -9.19 -9.99
CA ASP A 143 19.89 -9.71 -8.70
C ASP A 143 19.43 -8.59 -7.77
N LEU A 144 19.87 -7.34 -7.97
CA LEU A 144 19.49 -6.20 -7.17
C LEU A 144 17.96 -5.92 -7.18
N PRO A 145 17.26 -6.00 -8.34
CA PRO A 145 15.81 -5.90 -8.36
C PRO A 145 15.12 -6.92 -7.47
N LEU A 146 15.57 -8.18 -7.47
CA LEU A 146 15.02 -9.23 -6.62
C LEU A 146 15.22 -8.92 -5.13
N ALA A 147 16.41 -8.44 -4.75
CA ALA A 147 16.68 -8.04 -3.36
C ALA A 147 15.78 -6.83 -2.95
N THR A 148 15.54 -5.91 -3.87
CA THR A 148 14.61 -4.77 -3.65
C THR A 148 13.19 -5.27 -3.39
N LEU A 149 12.69 -6.21 -4.20
CA LEU A 149 11.39 -6.84 -4.01
C LEU A 149 11.28 -7.60 -2.68
N CYS A 150 12.36 -8.32 -2.27
CA CYS A 150 12.42 -8.96 -0.96
C CYS A 150 12.23 -7.95 0.19
N GLY A 151 12.89 -6.79 0.08
CA GLY A 151 12.73 -5.73 1.08
C GLY A 151 11.31 -5.17 1.13
N MET A 152 10.70 -4.91 -0.03
CA MET A 152 9.30 -4.48 -0.13
C MET A 152 8.37 -5.50 0.54
N ALA A 153 8.51 -6.79 0.20
CA ALA A 153 7.71 -7.87 0.77
C ALA A 153 7.92 -8.01 2.29
N GLY A 154 9.16 -7.97 2.77
CA GLY A 154 9.50 -8.12 4.19
C GLY A 154 8.94 -7.02 5.07
N VAL A 155 9.10 -5.75 4.68
CA VAL A 155 8.60 -4.60 5.45
C VAL A 155 7.07 -4.51 5.39
N PHE A 156 6.46 -4.74 4.22
CA PHE A 156 5.01 -4.74 4.10
C PHE A 156 4.37 -5.84 4.97
N SER A 157 4.95 -7.05 4.95
CA SER A 157 4.52 -8.17 5.77
C SER A 157 4.62 -7.86 7.27
N ALA A 158 5.70 -7.20 7.70
CA ALA A 158 5.89 -6.80 9.08
C ALA A 158 4.85 -5.77 9.58
N LEU A 159 4.35 -4.90 8.68
CA LEU A 159 3.36 -3.89 9.02
C LEU A 159 1.94 -4.45 9.15
N PHE A 160 1.56 -5.34 8.22
CA PHE A 160 0.18 -5.84 8.13
C PHE A 160 -0.03 -7.21 8.75
N GLY A 161 1.05 -7.98 8.90
CA GLY A 161 0.91 -9.38 9.28
C GLY A 161 0.29 -10.26 8.19
N THR A 162 0.48 -9.91 6.91
CA THR A 162 -0.06 -10.59 5.73
C THR A 162 1.06 -11.03 4.79
N PRO A 163 1.81 -12.11 5.11
CA PRO A 163 3.02 -12.48 4.38
C PRO A 163 2.75 -12.96 2.94
N LEU A 164 1.63 -13.63 2.67
CA LEU A 164 1.31 -14.07 1.30
C LEU A 164 0.94 -12.87 0.42
N THR A 165 0.09 -12.00 0.93
CA THR A 165 -0.24 -10.73 0.25
C THR A 165 0.99 -9.90 -0.02
N ALA A 166 1.85 -9.71 0.98
CA ALA A 166 3.08 -8.93 0.84
C ALA A 166 4.00 -9.47 -0.25
N THR A 167 4.12 -10.79 -0.35
CA THR A 167 4.90 -11.47 -1.39
C THR A 167 4.34 -11.16 -2.77
N ILE A 168 3.06 -11.44 -2.99
CA ILE A 168 2.45 -11.28 -4.31
C ILE A 168 2.32 -9.80 -4.67
N PHE A 169 1.98 -8.93 -3.71
CA PHE A 169 1.90 -7.51 -3.93
C PHE A 169 3.23 -6.89 -4.39
N ALA A 170 4.35 -7.27 -3.76
CA ALA A 170 5.68 -6.82 -4.18
C ALA A 170 6.01 -7.22 -5.63
N LEU A 171 5.56 -8.40 -6.06
CA LEU A 171 5.78 -8.90 -7.42
C LEU A 171 4.82 -8.32 -8.45
N GLU A 172 3.58 -8.02 -8.05
CA GLU A 172 2.50 -7.59 -8.93
C GLU A 172 2.47 -6.07 -9.11
N VAL A 173 2.82 -5.29 -8.07
CA VAL A 173 2.75 -3.82 -8.09
C VAL A 173 3.72 -3.17 -9.07
N ILE A 174 4.79 -3.87 -9.44
CA ILE A 174 5.79 -3.36 -10.37
C ILE A 174 5.28 -3.36 -11.80
N SER A 175 4.71 -4.50 -12.24
CA SER A 175 4.24 -4.70 -13.62
C SER A 175 2.95 -5.47 -13.66
N VAL A 176 1.90 -4.83 -14.15
CA VAL A 176 0.58 -5.45 -14.30
C VAL A 176 0.57 -6.36 -15.52
N GLY A 177 0.09 -7.58 -15.34
CA GLY A 177 0.00 -8.59 -16.40
C GLY A 177 1.19 -9.53 -16.53
N VAL A 178 2.27 -9.31 -15.77
CA VAL A 178 3.43 -10.22 -15.70
C VAL A 178 3.92 -10.32 -14.26
N LEU A 179 3.96 -11.54 -13.73
CA LEU A 179 4.56 -11.83 -12.42
C LEU A 179 6.00 -12.32 -12.61
N TYR A 180 6.91 -11.73 -11.86
CA TYR A 180 8.31 -12.12 -11.87
C TYR A 180 8.54 -13.34 -10.95
N TYR A 181 8.16 -14.53 -11.44
CA TYR A 181 8.17 -15.77 -10.64
C TYR A 181 9.50 -16.13 -10.00
N ALA A 182 10.64 -15.71 -10.58
CA ALA A 182 11.96 -15.91 -9.94
C ALA A 182 12.04 -15.21 -8.56
N GLY A 183 11.23 -14.17 -8.33
CA GLY A 183 11.13 -13.48 -7.06
C GLY A 183 10.24 -14.17 -6.01
N LEU A 184 9.49 -15.21 -6.39
CA LEU A 184 8.52 -15.81 -5.47
C LEU A 184 9.17 -16.40 -4.22
N LEU A 185 10.19 -17.25 -4.39
CA LEU A 185 10.89 -17.86 -3.26
C LEU A 185 11.61 -16.83 -2.38
N PRO A 186 12.43 -15.91 -2.91
CA PRO A 186 13.09 -14.92 -2.07
C PRO A 186 12.10 -13.97 -1.38
N CYS A 187 11.02 -13.53 -2.05
CA CYS A 187 10.04 -12.63 -1.46
C CYS A 187 9.21 -13.31 -0.37
N ILE A 188 8.77 -14.58 -0.56
CA ILE A 188 8.04 -15.30 0.50
C ILE A 188 8.93 -15.55 1.72
N THR A 189 10.22 -15.87 1.50
CA THR A 189 11.18 -16.03 2.59
C THR A 189 11.35 -14.71 3.35
N ALA A 190 11.50 -13.58 2.65
CA ALA A 190 11.62 -12.28 3.27
C ALA A 190 10.33 -11.86 4.00
N ALA A 191 9.16 -12.11 3.40
CA ALA A 191 7.87 -11.79 4.00
C ALA A 191 7.61 -12.60 5.28
N LEU A 192 7.87 -13.91 5.27
CA LEU A 192 7.71 -14.78 6.44
C LEU A 192 8.69 -14.40 7.55
N THR A 193 9.95 -14.13 7.20
CA THR A 193 10.96 -13.71 8.19
C THR A 193 10.59 -12.36 8.79
N GLY A 194 10.16 -11.39 7.96
CA GLY A 194 9.71 -10.08 8.42
C GLY A 194 8.49 -10.16 9.32
N TYR A 195 7.50 -10.96 8.95
CA TYR A 195 6.32 -11.27 9.76
C TYR A 195 6.68 -11.82 11.14
N TYR A 196 7.55 -12.83 11.16
CA TYR A 196 7.93 -13.47 12.41
C TYR A 196 8.68 -12.54 13.35
N ILE A 197 9.58 -11.70 12.82
CA ILE A 197 10.29 -10.69 13.62
C ILE A 197 9.31 -9.64 14.15
N ALA A 198 8.35 -9.19 13.34
CA ALA A 198 7.34 -8.24 13.80
C ALA A 198 6.48 -8.81 14.93
N LEU A 199 6.10 -10.10 14.85
CA LEU A 199 5.41 -10.79 15.94
C LEU A 199 6.25 -10.83 17.22
N LEU A 200 7.55 -11.13 17.13
CA LEU A 200 8.46 -11.12 18.29
C LEU A 200 8.60 -9.75 18.91
N MET A 201 8.41 -8.67 18.15
CA MET A 201 8.41 -7.28 18.61
C MET A 201 7.04 -6.81 19.12
N GLY A 202 6.02 -7.68 19.13
CA GLY A 202 4.69 -7.37 19.66
C GLY A 202 3.76 -6.70 18.63
N VAL A 203 4.07 -6.74 17.34
CA VAL A 203 3.17 -6.26 16.28
C VAL A 203 2.16 -7.36 15.95
N GLU A 204 0.90 -7.11 16.25
CA GLU A 204 -0.18 -8.05 15.95
C GLU A 204 -0.62 -7.98 14.48
N PRO A 205 -0.93 -9.15 13.84
CA PRO A 205 -1.42 -9.16 12.48
C PRO A 205 -2.82 -8.55 12.39
N THR A 206 -3.05 -7.76 11.35
CA THR A 206 -4.36 -7.17 11.07
C THR A 206 -5.32 -8.27 10.59
N ARG A 207 -6.37 -8.54 11.35
CA ARG A 207 -7.43 -9.49 11.01
C ARG A 207 -8.79 -8.98 11.44
N PHE A 208 -9.81 -9.32 10.68
CA PHE A 208 -11.18 -8.92 10.97
C PHE A 208 -12.11 -10.12 10.87
N THR A 209 -13.05 -10.21 11.78
CA THR A 209 -14.10 -11.25 11.75
C THR A 209 -15.35 -10.66 11.11
N VAL A 210 -15.68 -11.14 9.92
CA VAL A 210 -16.88 -10.73 9.17
C VAL A 210 -17.66 -11.97 8.78
N ALA A 211 -18.96 -11.98 9.05
CA ALA A 211 -19.84 -13.09 8.64
C ALA A 211 -20.00 -13.07 7.11
N MET A 212 -19.63 -14.18 6.48
CA MET A 212 -19.73 -14.34 5.03
C MET A 212 -21.03 -15.08 4.68
N PRO A 213 -21.86 -14.54 3.76
CA PRO A 213 -23.05 -15.24 3.31
C PRO A 213 -22.69 -16.50 2.50
N ALA A 214 -23.56 -17.51 2.55
CA ALA A 214 -23.43 -18.69 1.70
C ALA A 214 -23.41 -18.29 0.21
N LEU A 215 -22.67 -19.04 -0.61
CA LEU A 215 -22.57 -18.74 -2.03
C LEU A 215 -23.92 -18.88 -2.72
N ALA A 216 -24.42 -17.79 -3.27
CA ALA A 216 -25.70 -17.71 -3.97
C ALA A 216 -25.61 -16.77 -5.19
N TRP A 217 -26.24 -17.16 -6.29
CA TRP A 217 -26.25 -16.35 -7.52
C TRP A 217 -26.83 -14.94 -7.35
N PRO A 218 -27.94 -14.71 -6.62
CA PRO A 218 -28.44 -13.37 -6.36
C PRO A 218 -27.43 -12.49 -5.64
N THR A 219 -26.80 -13.04 -4.60
CA THR A 219 -25.75 -12.32 -3.83
C THR A 219 -24.55 -11.99 -4.73
N LEU A 220 -24.13 -12.92 -5.60
CA LEU A 220 -23.03 -12.68 -6.54
C LEU A 220 -23.39 -11.55 -7.53
N GLY A 221 -24.64 -11.49 -7.99
CA GLY A 221 -25.13 -10.40 -8.83
C GLY A 221 -25.06 -9.03 -8.13
N LEU A 222 -25.47 -8.96 -6.85
CA LEU A 222 -25.38 -7.72 -6.06
C LEU A 222 -23.92 -7.33 -5.77
N VAL A 223 -23.05 -8.31 -5.52
CA VAL A 223 -21.59 -8.07 -5.37
C VAL A 223 -20.99 -7.55 -6.67
N ALA A 224 -21.43 -8.03 -7.83
CA ALA A 224 -20.97 -7.50 -9.12
C ALA A 224 -21.36 -6.02 -9.30
N VAL A 225 -22.60 -5.63 -8.93
CA VAL A 225 -23.04 -4.22 -8.95
C VAL A 225 -22.21 -3.38 -7.98
N LEU A 226 -21.97 -3.87 -6.75
CA LEU A 226 -21.10 -3.20 -5.79
C LEU A 226 -19.69 -3.02 -6.33
N ALA A 227 -19.12 -4.03 -6.99
CA ALA A 227 -17.77 -3.99 -7.58
C ALA A 227 -17.64 -2.95 -8.70
N VAL A 228 -18.68 -2.74 -9.51
CA VAL A 228 -18.73 -1.63 -10.49
C VAL A 228 -18.65 -0.29 -9.77
N GLY A 229 -19.40 -0.08 -8.70
CA GLY A 229 -19.31 1.12 -7.86
C GLY A 229 -17.90 1.29 -7.26
N CYS A 230 -17.30 0.22 -6.76
CA CYS A 230 -15.93 0.23 -6.21
C CYS A 230 -14.88 0.60 -7.27
N ALA A 231 -15.04 0.13 -8.51
CA ALA A 231 -14.16 0.51 -9.61
C ALA A 231 -14.24 2.03 -9.89
N LEU A 232 -15.43 2.60 -9.93
CA LEU A 232 -15.60 4.05 -10.10
C LEU A 232 -15.00 4.84 -8.95
N VAL A 233 -15.19 4.37 -7.70
CA VAL A 233 -14.59 4.98 -6.51
C VAL A 233 -13.07 4.88 -6.53
N SER A 234 -12.49 3.77 -7.00
CA SER A 234 -11.03 3.63 -7.15
C SER A 234 -10.45 4.60 -8.16
N ILE A 235 -11.12 4.81 -9.30
CA ILE A 235 -10.74 5.84 -10.29
C ILE A 235 -10.82 7.23 -9.68
N LEU A 236 -11.92 7.54 -8.98
CA LEU A 236 -12.09 8.82 -8.30
C LEU A 236 -11.00 9.06 -7.25
N PHE A 237 -10.64 8.02 -6.50
CA PHE A 237 -9.58 8.07 -5.49
C PHE A 237 -8.23 8.39 -6.13
N CYS A 238 -7.80 7.63 -7.13
CA CYS A 238 -6.53 7.85 -7.80
C CYS A 238 -6.47 9.22 -8.47
N ARG A 239 -7.48 9.58 -9.27
CA ARG A 239 -7.55 10.88 -9.95
C ARG A 239 -7.63 12.03 -8.96
N GLY A 240 -8.38 11.88 -7.87
CA GLY A 240 -8.48 12.89 -6.82
C GLY A 240 -7.13 13.21 -6.20
N LEU A 241 -6.31 12.19 -5.92
CA LEU A 241 -4.94 12.35 -5.42
C LEU A 241 -4.05 13.10 -6.42
N HIS A 242 -3.97 12.63 -7.67
CA HIS A 242 -3.13 13.22 -8.70
C HIS A 242 -3.54 14.64 -9.08
N ILE A 243 -4.86 14.88 -9.27
CA ILE A 243 -5.37 16.23 -9.58
C ILE A 243 -5.05 17.20 -8.44
N THR A 244 -5.22 16.77 -7.19
CA THR A 244 -4.93 17.62 -6.03
C THR A 244 -3.42 17.93 -5.94
N GLU A 245 -2.56 16.95 -6.18
CA GLU A 245 -1.10 17.15 -6.23
C GLU A 245 -0.70 18.16 -7.31
N HIS A 246 -1.18 17.97 -8.53
CA HIS A 246 -0.89 18.88 -9.65
C HIS A 246 -1.45 20.30 -9.41
N LEU A 247 -2.68 20.38 -8.89
CA LEU A 247 -3.31 21.68 -8.61
C LEU A 247 -2.58 22.42 -7.49
N ALA A 248 -2.27 21.70 -6.39
CA ALA A 248 -1.53 22.28 -5.28
C ALA A 248 -0.13 22.77 -5.70
N ALA A 249 0.58 21.97 -6.53
CA ALA A 249 1.89 22.35 -7.08
C ALA A 249 1.80 23.54 -8.05
N ARG A 250 0.71 23.65 -8.80
CA ARG A 250 0.49 24.78 -9.75
C ARG A 250 0.15 26.09 -9.03
N VAL A 251 -0.70 26.00 -7.97
CA VAL A 251 -1.15 27.19 -7.22
C VAL A 251 -0.08 27.66 -6.24
N LEU A 252 0.55 26.74 -5.52
CA LEU A 252 1.58 27.02 -4.51
C LEU A 252 2.88 26.33 -4.91
N LYS A 253 3.69 27.05 -5.68
CA LYS A 253 4.97 26.53 -6.21
C LYS A 253 5.99 26.23 -5.11
N GLU A 254 6.01 27.04 -4.04
CA GLU A 254 6.92 26.84 -2.91
C GLU A 254 6.45 25.69 -2.03
N PRO A 255 7.25 24.61 -1.86
CA PRO A 255 6.85 23.43 -1.08
C PRO A 255 6.48 23.74 0.38
N PHE A 256 7.14 24.72 1.00
CA PHE A 256 6.85 25.12 2.38
C PHE A 256 5.47 25.74 2.54
N LEU A 257 5.12 26.66 1.64
CA LEU A 257 3.80 27.30 1.65
C LEU A 257 2.70 26.31 1.32
N ARG A 258 2.97 25.41 0.37
CA ARG A 258 2.04 24.36 -0.02
C ARG A 258 1.72 23.42 1.14
N ALA A 259 2.76 22.95 1.84
CA ALA A 259 2.59 22.08 3.00
C ALA A 259 1.88 22.79 4.16
N ALA A 260 2.25 24.03 4.45
CA ALA A 260 1.58 24.83 5.48
C ALA A 260 0.09 25.06 5.15
N ALA A 261 -0.23 25.46 3.91
CA ALA A 261 -1.62 25.69 3.47
C ALA A 261 -2.43 24.38 3.53
N GLY A 262 -1.89 23.27 3.05
CA GLY A 262 -2.55 21.96 3.16
C GLY A 262 -2.83 21.58 4.62
N GLY A 263 -1.86 21.79 5.51
CA GLY A 263 -2.03 21.59 6.95
C GLY A 263 -3.17 22.47 7.52
N CYS A 264 -3.21 23.76 7.17
CA CYS A 264 -4.28 24.65 7.59
C CYS A 264 -5.65 24.18 7.09
N VAL A 265 -5.76 23.73 5.84
CA VAL A 265 -7.00 23.21 5.26
C VAL A 265 -7.49 21.98 6.03
N ILE A 266 -6.61 21.02 6.34
CA ILE A 266 -6.97 19.81 7.11
C ILE A 266 -7.41 20.18 8.53
N VAL A 267 -6.69 21.08 9.22
CA VAL A 267 -7.09 21.56 10.56
C VAL A 267 -8.48 22.21 10.51
N ALA A 268 -8.69 23.14 9.57
CA ALA A 268 -9.97 23.82 9.44
C ALA A 268 -11.12 22.84 9.11
N ALA A 269 -10.89 21.88 8.20
CA ALA A 269 -11.88 20.87 7.86
C ALA A 269 -12.19 19.94 9.05
N THR A 270 -11.19 19.54 9.83
CA THR A 270 -11.39 18.74 11.06
C THR A 270 -12.24 19.48 12.08
N LEU A 271 -11.97 20.77 12.30
CA LEU A 271 -12.73 21.60 13.24
C LEU A 271 -14.17 21.84 12.77
N LEU A 272 -14.37 22.08 11.47
CA LEU A 272 -15.70 22.27 10.89
C LEU A 272 -16.57 21.00 10.97
N LEU A 273 -15.97 19.83 10.79
CA LEU A 273 -16.68 18.55 10.89
C LEU A 273 -16.86 18.09 12.33
N GLY A 274 -16.12 18.65 13.29
CA GLY A 274 -16.20 18.28 14.70
C GLY A 274 -15.75 16.84 15.01
N THR A 275 -15.01 16.18 14.09
CA THR A 275 -14.52 14.80 14.24
C THR A 275 -13.11 14.64 13.69
N THR A 276 -12.34 13.76 14.32
CA THR A 276 -10.99 13.36 13.87
C THR A 276 -10.97 12.05 13.10
N ASP A 277 -12.11 11.50 12.74
CA ASP A 277 -12.26 10.21 12.05
C ASP A 277 -11.50 10.12 10.73
N TYR A 278 -11.31 11.25 10.06
CA TYR A 278 -10.64 11.34 8.76
C TYR A 278 -9.14 11.62 8.85
N ASN A 279 -8.62 11.91 10.05
CA ASN A 279 -7.21 12.12 10.29
C ASN A 279 -6.45 10.79 10.45
N GLY A 280 -5.13 10.79 10.18
CA GLY A 280 -4.29 9.60 10.25
C GLY A 280 -4.74 8.48 9.31
N ALA A 281 -4.49 7.24 9.68
CA ALA A 281 -4.87 6.06 8.90
C ALA A 281 -6.38 5.79 8.90
N GLY A 282 -7.06 5.97 10.05
CA GLY A 282 -8.51 5.79 10.19
C GLY A 282 -8.94 4.32 10.30
N MET A 283 -8.08 3.45 10.85
CA MET A 283 -8.39 2.02 10.99
C MET A 283 -9.57 1.75 11.91
N ASP A 284 -9.84 2.61 12.88
CA ASP A 284 -11.01 2.51 13.77
C ASP A 284 -12.33 2.67 13.00
N VAL A 285 -12.34 3.56 12.00
CA VAL A 285 -13.51 3.74 11.11
C VAL A 285 -13.65 2.54 10.17
N VAL A 286 -12.54 1.97 9.68
CA VAL A 286 -12.57 0.73 8.90
C VAL A 286 -13.17 -0.39 9.74
N ALA A 287 -12.76 -0.55 11.00
CA ALA A 287 -13.31 -1.56 11.90
C ALA A 287 -14.82 -1.35 12.16
N ARG A 288 -15.27 -0.10 12.35
CA ARG A 288 -16.71 0.24 12.46
C ARG A 288 -17.47 -0.13 11.17
N ALA A 289 -16.93 0.19 10.00
CA ALA A 289 -17.56 -0.18 8.73
C ALA A 289 -17.67 -1.70 8.56
N LEU A 290 -16.64 -2.46 8.97
CA LEU A 290 -16.64 -3.91 8.98
C LEU A 290 -17.57 -4.54 10.05
N SER A 291 -18.02 -3.75 11.03
CA SER A 291 -19.12 -4.10 11.93
C SER A 291 -20.51 -3.71 11.39
N GLY A 292 -20.57 -3.12 10.21
CA GLY A 292 -21.80 -2.74 9.53
C GLY A 292 -22.27 -1.29 9.80
N GLN A 293 -21.38 -0.43 10.32
CA GLN A 293 -21.70 0.96 10.64
C GLN A 293 -20.75 1.93 9.96
N ALA A 294 -21.25 2.76 9.05
CA ALA A 294 -20.47 3.80 8.39
C ALA A 294 -21.30 5.06 8.17
N ASP A 295 -20.66 6.21 8.30
CA ASP A 295 -21.24 7.48 7.87
C ASP A 295 -21.35 7.50 6.33
N PRO A 296 -22.49 7.94 5.76
CA PRO A 296 -22.69 7.96 4.31
C PRO A 296 -21.65 8.76 3.52
N TRP A 297 -21.06 9.78 4.13
CA TRP A 297 -20.08 10.67 3.49
C TRP A 297 -18.61 10.31 3.82
N ALA A 298 -18.38 9.32 4.70
CA ALA A 298 -17.05 9.00 5.20
C ALA A 298 -16.04 8.69 4.08
N TRP A 299 -16.46 7.93 3.07
CA TRP A 299 -15.59 7.58 1.95
C TRP A 299 -15.12 8.80 1.15
N LEU A 300 -16.01 9.78 0.93
CA LEU A 300 -15.68 10.99 0.16
C LEU A 300 -14.82 11.96 0.99
N LEU A 301 -15.15 12.12 2.27
CA LEU A 301 -14.38 12.96 3.19
C LEU A 301 -12.97 12.42 3.38
N LYS A 302 -12.83 11.09 3.56
CA LYS A 302 -11.49 10.46 3.64
C LYS A 302 -10.68 10.67 2.38
N LEU A 303 -11.29 10.50 1.20
CA LEU A 303 -10.65 10.78 -0.08
C LEU A 303 -10.13 12.21 -0.12
N ALA A 304 -10.99 13.20 0.20
CA ALA A 304 -10.62 14.61 0.18
C ALA A 304 -9.49 14.95 1.16
N PHE A 305 -9.57 14.45 2.41
CA PHE A 305 -8.53 14.64 3.42
C PHE A 305 -7.19 14.05 2.99
N THR A 306 -7.21 12.85 2.42
CA THR A 306 -5.99 12.18 1.95
C THR A 306 -5.42 12.90 0.73
N ALA A 307 -6.26 13.29 -0.23
CA ALA A 307 -5.83 14.02 -1.42
C ALA A 307 -5.15 15.35 -1.06
N VAL A 308 -5.73 16.13 -0.12
CA VAL A 308 -5.12 17.37 0.36
C VAL A 308 -3.83 17.09 1.12
N THR A 309 -3.81 16.10 2.01
CA THR A 309 -2.61 15.77 2.79
C THR A 309 -1.45 15.39 1.89
N ILE A 310 -1.62 14.35 1.05
CA ILE A 310 -0.55 13.84 0.18
C ILE A 310 -0.21 14.88 -0.92
N GLY A 311 -1.22 15.45 -1.57
CA GLY A 311 -1.05 16.43 -2.65
C GLY A 311 -0.35 17.72 -2.21
N CYS A 312 -0.46 18.10 -0.93
CA CYS A 312 0.27 19.25 -0.38
C CYS A 312 1.70 18.90 0.09
N GLY A 313 2.15 17.66 -0.07
CA GLY A 313 3.54 17.27 0.15
C GLY A 313 3.82 16.58 1.49
N PHE A 314 2.80 16.31 2.30
CA PHE A 314 2.95 15.41 3.45
C PHE A 314 3.32 14.01 2.98
N LYS A 315 3.95 13.23 3.86
CA LYS A 315 4.43 11.91 3.54
C LYS A 315 3.65 10.84 4.31
N GLY A 316 3.38 9.75 3.60
CA GLY A 316 2.61 8.62 4.10
C GLY A 316 2.29 7.66 2.97
N GLY A 317 1.29 6.80 3.15
CA GLY A 317 0.82 5.86 2.14
C GLY A 317 -0.64 6.10 1.77
N GLU A 318 -1.02 5.66 0.59
CA GLU A 318 -2.36 5.77 0.03
C GLU A 318 -3.18 4.48 0.20
N VAL A 319 -2.54 3.36 0.55
CA VAL A 319 -3.17 2.02 0.61
C VAL A 319 -4.23 1.94 1.70
N VAL A 320 -3.92 2.27 2.97
CA VAL A 320 -4.93 2.24 4.04
C VAL A 320 -6.05 3.26 3.82
N PRO A 321 -5.80 4.50 3.35
CA PRO A 321 -6.87 5.36 2.89
C PRO A 321 -7.79 4.73 1.83
N SER A 322 -7.25 3.93 0.88
CA SER A 322 -8.10 3.19 -0.08
C SER A 322 -8.95 2.11 0.61
N PHE A 323 -8.43 1.43 1.65
CA PHE A 323 -9.20 0.50 2.48
C PHE A 323 -10.35 1.21 3.18
N PHE A 324 -10.08 2.37 3.77
CA PHE A 324 -11.10 3.18 4.44
C PHE A 324 -12.21 3.58 3.46
N VAL A 325 -11.81 4.17 2.32
CA VAL A 325 -12.75 4.58 1.26
C VAL A 325 -13.58 3.38 0.79
N GLY A 326 -12.93 2.25 0.53
CA GLY A 326 -13.59 1.04 0.07
C GLY A 326 -14.53 0.44 1.12
N ALA A 327 -14.10 0.33 2.38
CA ALA A 327 -14.90 -0.24 3.46
C ALA A 327 -16.15 0.61 3.74
N THR A 328 -15.99 1.94 3.86
CA THR A 328 -17.12 2.84 4.16
C THR A 328 -18.07 2.95 2.98
N PHE A 329 -17.57 3.07 1.74
CA PHE A 329 -18.40 3.02 0.54
C PHE A 329 -19.16 1.70 0.43
N GLY A 330 -18.44 0.57 0.60
CA GLY A 330 -19.01 -0.78 0.55
C GLY A 330 -20.12 -0.97 1.60
N CYS A 331 -19.87 -0.54 2.84
CA CYS A 331 -20.86 -0.59 3.92
C CYS A 331 -22.17 0.13 3.55
N VAL A 332 -22.05 1.38 3.08
CA VAL A 332 -23.21 2.23 2.76
C VAL A 332 -23.91 1.76 1.50
N PHE A 333 -23.17 1.69 0.39
CA PHE A 333 -23.74 1.35 -0.92
C PHE A 333 -24.22 -0.10 -0.99
N GLY A 334 -23.47 -1.04 -0.41
CA GLY A 334 -23.89 -2.44 -0.34
C GLY A 334 -25.12 -2.65 0.54
N GLY A 335 -25.25 -1.88 1.64
CA GLY A 335 -26.46 -1.86 2.46
C GLY A 335 -27.70 -1.40 1.69
N LEU A 336 -27.56 -0.35 0.84
CA LEU A 336 -28.62 0.11 -0.07
C LEU A 336 -29.01 -0.96 -1.11
N LEU A 337 -28.08 -1.80 -1.52
CA LEU A 337 -28.35 -2.93 -2.44
C LEU A 337 -28.99 -4.13 -1.73
N GLY A 338 -29.11 -4.12 -0.40
CA GLY A 338 -29.66 -5.22 0.39
C GLY A 338 -28.63 -6.29 0.78
N LEU A 339 -27.33 -6.05 0.60
CA LEU A 339 -26.25 -6.88 1.13
C LEU A 339 -26.06 -6.63 2.63
N PRO A 340 -25.61 -7.64 3.41
CA PRO A 340 -25.17 -7.41 4.79
C PRO A 340 -24.08 -6.33 4.82
N PRO A 341 -24.25 -5.19 5.55
CA PRO A 341 -23.34 -4.06 5.45
C PRO A 341 -21.89 -4.38 5.80
N ALA A 342 -21.66 -5.24 6.80
CA ALA A 342 -20.31 -5.68 7.19
C ALA A 342 -19.62 -6.48 6.07
N PHE A 343 -20.35 -7.41 5.43
CA PHE A 343 -19.86 -8.17 4.28
C PHE A 343 -19.56 -7.23 3.09
N ALA A 344 -20.48 -6.33 2.79
CA ALA A 344 -20.31 -5.36 1.70
C ALA A 344 -19.13 -4.40 1.96
N ALA A 345 -18.87 -4.02 3.23
CA ALA A 345 -17.68 -3.28 3.63
C ALA A 345 -16.39 -4.05 3.32
N ALA A 346 -16.34 -5.34 3.62
CA ALA A 346 -15.19 -6.20 3.32
C ALA A 346 -14.95 -6.30 1.81
N ILE A 347 -16.00 -6.53 1.00
CA ILE A 347 -15.94 -6.51 -0.47
C ILE A 347 -15.43 -5.15 -0.97
N GLY A 348 -15.99 -4.06 -0.48
CA GLY A 348 -15.59 -2.70 -0.86
C GLY A 348 -14.14 -2.39 -0.55
N LEU A 349 -13.65 -2.75 0.65
CA LEU A 349 -12.25 -2.59 1.06
C LEU A 349 -11.30 -3.19 0.03
N VAL A 350 -11.49 -4.47 -0.29
CA VAL A 350 -10.58 -5.20 -1.17
C VAL A 350 -10.74 -4.75 -2.63
N SER A 351 -11.96 -4.46 -3.07
CA SER A 351 -12.24 -4.08 -4.46
C SER A 351 -11.72 -2.69 -4.81
N VAL A 352 -11.87 -1.69 -3.92
CA VAL A 352 -11.33 -0.34 -4.15
C VAL A 352 -9.81 -0.38 -4.14
N PHE A 353 -9.20 -1.10 -3.20
CA PHE A 353 -7.76 -1.33 -3.20
C PHE A 353 -7.29 -1.97 -4.50
N CYS A 354 -7.95 -3.06 -4.93
CA CYS A 354 -7.63 -3.77 -6.17
C CYS A 354 -7.61 -2.83 -7.39
N GLY A 355 -8.65 -2.01 -7.55
CA GLY A 355 -8.74 -1.05 -8.64
C GLY A 355 -7.71 0.07 -8.55
N ALA A 356 -7.37 0.51 -7.34
CA ALA A 356 -6.43 1.60 -7.11
C ALA A 356 -4.96 1.20 -7.35
N VAL A 357 -4.57 -0.03 -6.98
CA VAL A 357 -3.18 -0.49 -7.13
C VAL A 357 -2.95 -1.41 -8.32
N ASN A 358 -4.00 -1.82 -9.03
CA ASN A 358 -3.95 -2.75 -10.16
C ASN A 358 -3.33 -4.12 -9.83
N CYS A 359 -3.58 -4.63 -8.61
CA CYS A 359 -3.02 -5.89 -8.12
C CYS A 359 -4.14 -6.89 -7.76
N PRO A 360 -4.81 -7.52 -8.75
CA PRO A 360 -5.95 -8.39 -8.48
C PRO A 360 -5.60 -9.65 -7.70
N ILE A 361 -4.46 -10.30 -7.96
CA ILE A 361 -4.08 -11.52 -7.27
C ILE A 361 -3.71 -11.22 -5.82
N ALA A 362 -2.91 -10.19 -5.58
CA ALA A 362 -2.57 -9.74 -4.23
C ALA A 362 -3.83 -9.35 -3.44
N SER A 363 -4.82 -8.70 -4.08
CA SER A 363 -6.08 -8.30 -3.44
C SER A 363 -6.93 -9.50 -3.03
N VAL A 364 -7.03 -10.53 -3.87
CA VAL A 364 -7.75 -11.76 -3.53
C VAL A 364 -7.06 -12.49 -2.36
N ILE A 365 -5.73 -12.56 -2.35
CA ILE A 365 -4.97 -13.15 -1.25
C ILE A 365 -5.13 -12.32 0.02
N LEU A 366 -5.13 -10.99 -0.08
CA LEU A 366 -5.39 -10.09 1.04
C LEU A 366 -6.74 -10.40 1.70
N SER A 367 -7.79 -10.68 0.90
CA SER A 367 -9.10 -11.02 1.44
C SER A 367 -9.06 -12.29 2.31
N ILE A 368 -8.24 -13.27 1.93
CA ILE A 368 -8.07 -14.51 2.71
C ILE A 368 -7.34 -14.23 4.02
N GLU A 369 -6.27 -13.43 3.98
CA GLU A 369 -5.46 -13.13 5.16
C GLU A 369 -6.18 -12.20 6.15
N LEU A 370 -7.04 -11.27 5.66
CA LEU A 370 -7.82 -10.36 6.51
C LEU A 370 -9.12 -10.97 7.05
N PHE A 371 -9.85 -11.74 6.23
CA PHE A 371 -11.22 -12.17 6.53
C PHE A 371 -11.42 -13.69 6.55
N GLY A 372 -10.38 -14.45 6.18
CA GLY A 372 -10.50 -15.91 6.00
C GLY A 372 -11.06 -16.29 4.62
N SER A 373 -11.14 -17.60 4.35
CA SER A 373 -11.48 -18.14 3.01
C SER A 373 -12.99 -18.20 2.70
N GLY A 374 -13.86 -17.91 3.65
CA GLY A 374 -15.30 -18.14 3.50
C GLY A 374 -15.99 -17.32 2.39
N GLY A 375 -15.46 -16.16 2.04
CA GLY A 375 -16.00 -15.28 0.99
C GLY A 375 -15.21 -15.27 -0.32
N LEU A 376 -14.27 -16.21 -0.51
CA LEU A 376 -13.26 -16.15 -1.57
C LEU A 376 -13.84 -15.92 -2.98
N VAL A 377 -14.92 -16.62 -3.33
CA VAL A 377 -15.55 -16.49 -4.66
C VAL A 377 -16.10 -15.08 -4.88
N TYR A 378 -16.71 -14.48 -3.86
CA TYR A 378 -17.21 -13.11 -3.92
C TYR A 378 -16.07 -12.09 -4.08
N PHE A 379 -15.00 -12.24 -3.30
CA PHE A 379 -13.82 -11.39 -3.38
C PHE A 379 -13.13 -11.52 -4.75
N ALA A 380 -12.97 -12.74 -5.26
CA ALA A 380 -12.35 -12.96 -6.56
C ALA A 380 -13.16 -12.31 -7.70
N ALA A 381 -14.49 -12.47 -7.70
CA ALA A 381 -15.38 -11.85 -8.68
C ALA A 381 -15.33 -10.31 -8.57
N ALA A 382 -15.39 -9.77 -7.37
CA ALA A 382 -15.36 -8.33 -7.13
C ALA A 382 -14.00 -7.71 -7.52
N CYS A 383 -12.89 -8.35 -7.17
CA CYS A 383 -11.55 -7.92 -7.59
C CYS A 383 -11.38 -7.95 -9.11
N ALA A 384 -11.82 -9.02 -9.77
CA ALA A 384 -11.72 -9.12 -11.23
C ALA A 384 -12.52 -8.02 -11.94
N LEU A 385 -13.74 -7.73 -11.50
CA LEU A 385 -14.56 -6.64 -12.04
C LEU A 385 -13.95 -5.27 -11.75
N SER A 386 -13.51 -5.03 -10.52
CA SER A 386 -12.90 -3.75 -10.14
C SER A 386 -11.61 -3.50 -10.91
N TYR A 387 -10.73 -4.51 -11.04
CA TYR A 387 -9.52 -4.45 -11.85
C TYR A 387 -9.79 -4.12 -13.32
N LEU A 388 -10.77 -4.81 -13.92
CA LEU A 388 -11.11 -4.58 -15.32
C LEU A 388 -11.65 -3.16 -15.54
N LEU A 389 -12.60 -2.73 -14.71
CA LEU A 389 -13.33 -1.49 -14.88
C LEU A 389 -12.58 -0.25 -14.38
N SER A 390 -11.55 -0.40 -13.53
CA SER A 390 -10.65 0.72 -13.16
C SER A 390 -9.81 1.21 -14.34
N GLY A 391 -9.81 0.49 -15.45
CA GLY A 391 -9.05 0.87 -16.64
C GLY A 391 -7.55 0.92 -16.36
N TYR A 392 -6.88 1.93 -16.86
CA TYR A 392 -5.44 2.13 -16.69
C TYR A 392 -5.09 3.15 -15.60
N CYS A 393 -6.08 3.57 -14.81
CA CYS A 393 -5.88 4.46 -13.67
C CYS A 393 -5.18 3.71 -12.52
N GLY A 394 -4.27 4.35 -11.80
CA GLY A 394 -3.57 3.73 -10.68
C GLY A 394 -2.87 4.75 -9.78
N LEU A 395 -2.47 4.32 -8.58
CA LEU A 395 -1.79 5.15 -7.59
C LEU A 395 -0.33 5.45 -7.97
N TYR A 396 0.33 4.53 -8.68
CA TYR A 396 1.77 4.57 -8.93
C TYR A 396 2.04 4.81 -10.41
N SER A 397 2.36 6.03 -10.80
CA SER A 397 2.61 6.41 -12.21
C SER A 397 3.79 5.67 -12.86
N SER A 398 4.74 5.17 -12.08
CA SER A 398 5.85 4.34 -12.58
C SER A 398 5.49 2.85 -12.73
N GLN A 399 4.28 2.41 -12.34
CA GLN A 399 3.79 1.07 -12.60
C GLN A 399 3.55 0.89 -14.10
N THR A 400 4.00 -0.22 -14.67
CA THR A 400 3.79 -0.54 -16.08
C THR A 400 2.66 -1.54 -16.26
N ILE A 401 1.82 -1.32 -17.27
CA ILE A 401 0.80 -2.28 -17.70
C ILE A 401 1.28 -2.89 -19.01
N LEU A 402 1.68 -4.15 -18.95
CA LEU A 402 2.30 -4.85 -20.08
C LEU A 402 1.28 -5.44 -21.05
N TYR A 403 0.15 -5.91 -20.54
CA TYR A 403 -0.94 -6.44 -21.34
C TYR A 403 -2.23 -5.67 -21.12
N SER A 404 -2.97 -5.47 -22.20
CA SER A 404 -4.27 -4.81 -22.12
C SER A 404 -5.23 -5.56 -21.21
N LYS A 405 -5.97 -4.81 -20.39
CA LYS A 405 -7.02 -5.38 -19.54
C LYS A 405 -8.25 -5.86 -20.34
N LEU A 406 -8.40 -5.35 -21.57
CA LEU A 406 -9.59 -5.59 -22.42
C LEU A 406 -9.34 -6.58 -23.56
N LYS A 407 -8.09 -6.72 -24.01
CA LYS A 407 -7.71 -7.55 -25.16
C LYS A 407 -6.44 -8.33 -24.84
N ALA A 408 -6.25 -9.48 -25.44
CA ALA A 408 -5.02 -10.26 -25.34
C ALA A 408 -3.90 -9.61 -26.20
N GLU A 409 -3.51 -8.39 -25.86
CA GLU A 409 -2.58 -7.56 -26.62
C GLU A 409 -1.51 -6.98 -25.70
N PHE A 410 -0.25 -7.02 -26.13
CA PHE A 410 0.87 -6.40 -25.44
C PHE A 410 0.89 -4.90 -25.74
N ILE A 411 0.83 -4.06 -24.70
CA ILE A 411 0.71 -2.60 -24.86
C ILE A 411 1.87 -1.82 -24.25
N ASN A 412 2.47 -2.30 -23.15
CA ASN A 412 3.59 -1.68 -22.42
C ASN A 412 3.41 -0.17 -22.20
N VAL A 413 2.39 0.17 -21.44
CA VAL A 413 2.10 1.57 -21.06
C VAL A 413 2.26 1.76 -19.56
N HIS A 414 2.54 3.00 -19.13
CA HIS A 414 2.45 3.36 -17.71
C HIS A 414 1.00 3.54 -17.29
N THR A 415 0.72 3.38 -15.99
CA THR A 415 -0.59 3.75 -15.44
C THR A 415 -0.85 5.24 -15.69
N HIS A 416 -2.09 5.56 -16.05
CA HIS A 416 -2.50 6.94 -16.29
C HIS A 416 -3.00 7.55 -14.98
N GLU A 417 -2.75 8.82 -14.83
CA GLU A 417 -3.26 9.69 -13.76
C GLU A 417 -4.75 9.99 -13.91
#